data_80758d7fd8c858352036792671d8b094
#
_entry.id   80758d7fd8c858352036792671d8b094
#
_cell.length_a   1.000
_cell.length_b   1.000
_cell.length_c   1.000
_cell.angle_alpha   90.00
_cell.angle_beta   90.00
_cell.angle_gamma   90.00
#
_symmetry.space_group_name_H-M   'P 1'
#
loop_
_entity.id
_entity.type
_entity.pdbx_description
1 polymer ?
#
loop_
_entity_poly.entity_id
_entity_poly.type
_entity_poly.pdbx_seq_one_letter_code
_entity_poly.pdbx_strand_id
1 'polypeptide(L)'
;IDEVVFRVYTDENAMVLALQNGEIDVCANFLSASSISQLQSNPNYQIDTVGSLGYALITFSQTNELLQDVNVRKALAASCDREALVNVAMSGAATPMYTPISPIYSDFTASNIRQPEFDTAAAASILENAGYVDTNGDGIRESANGKPLSFTITYKSTLTNVDGVMSILSSDFAKAGVELKLQPVD
;
A
#
# COMPACT_ATOMS: atom_id res chain seq x y z
N ILE A 1 -7.97 38.36 2.54
CA ILE A 1 -6.67 37.87 3.06
C ILE A 1 -5.60 38.77 2.47
N ASP A 2 -4.85 39.46 3.29
CA ASP A 2 -3.83 40.41 2.85
C ASP A 2 -2.43 39.78 2.83
N GLU A 3 -2.21 38.76 3.65
CA GLU A 3 -0.93 38.03 3.71
C GLU A 3 -1.16 36.55 4.02
N VAL A 4 -0.33 35.69 3.42
CA VAL A 4 -0.23 34.25 3.73
C VAL A 4 1.22 33.92 4.02
N VAL A 5 1.49 33.38 5.21
CA VAL A 5 2.83 33.00 5.65
C VAL A 5 2.95 31.49 5.70
N PHE A 6 3.88 30.93 4.95
CA PHE A 6 4.19 29.50 4.97
C PHE A 6 5.30 29.21 5.98
N ARG A 7 4.99 28.41 7.02
CA ARG A 7 5.98 27.87 7.96
C ARG A 7 6.28 26.41 7.61
N VAL A 8 7.55 26.08 7.50
CA VAL A 8 8.00 24.72 7.18
C VAL A 8 8.30 23.96 8.48
N TYR A 9 7.67 22.80 8.65
CA TYR A 9 7.94 21.85 9.72
C TYR A 9 8.50 20.56 9.12
N THR A 10 9.51 19.99 9.74
CA THR A 10 10.12 18.71 9.35
C THR A 10 9.56 17.53 10.17
N ASP A 11 8.82 17.84 11.23
CA ASP A 11 8.19 16.87 12.12
C ASP A 11 6.68 17.14 12.21
N GLU A 12 5.89 16.08 12.06
CA GLU A 12 4.43 16.16 12.07
C GLU A 12 3.88 16.57 13.44
N ASN A 13 4.45 16.01 14.53
CA ASN A 13 3.96 16.33 15.88
C ASN A 13 4.22 17.80 16.22
N ALA A 14 5.38 18.34 15.82
CA ALA A 14 5.68 19.77 16.00
C ALA A 14 4.70 20.65 15.21
N MET A 15 4.31 20.25 14.00
CA MET A 15 3.33 20.97 13.19
C MET A 15 1.93 20.93 13.82
N VAL A 16 1.48 19.75 14.28
CA VAL A 16 0.19 19.59 14.97
C VAL A 16 0.15 20.40 16.27
N LEU A 17 1.24 20.40 17.03
CA LEU A 17 1.35 21.20 18.25
C LEU A 17 1.28 22.72 17.97
N ALA A 18 1.95 23.17 16.90
CA ALA A 18 1.89 24.57 16.48
C ALA A 18 0.47 25.00 16.10
N LEU A 19 -0.30 24.11 15.42
CA LEU A 19 -1.72 24.34 15.14
C LEU A 19 -2.54 24.42 16.45
N GLN A 20 -2.29 23.52 17.39
CA GLN A 20 -2.99 23.51 18.69
C GLN A 20 -2.68 24.75 19.55
N ASN A 21 -1.47 25.26 19.44
CA ASN A 21 -1.04 26.48 20.15
C ASN A 21 -1.50 27.78 19.45
N GLY A 22 -2.09 27.69 18.26
CA GLY A 22 -2.47 28.87 17.47
C GLY A 22 -1.29 29.61 16.83
N GLU A 23 -0.15 28.92 16.67
CA GLU A 23 1.03 29.48 15.98
C GLU A 23 0.88 29.42 14.46
N ILE A 24 0.00 28.53 13.97
CA ILE A 24 -0.44 28.42 12.57
C ILE A 24 -1.97 28.25 12.56
N ASP A 25 -2.60 28.74 11.51
CA ASP A 25 -4.06 28.70 11.32
C ASP A 25 -4.53 27.52 10.49
N VAL A 26 -3.67 27.02 9.59
CA VAL A 26 -3.98 25.94 8.64
C VAL A 26 -2.81 24.98 8.56
N CYS A 27 -3.12 23.71 8.58
CA CYS A 27 -2.18 22.63 8.29
C CYS A 27 -2.59 21.98 6.96
N ALA A 28 -1.84 22.21 5.89
CA ALA A 28 -2.10 21.70 4.56
C ALA A 28 -1.06 20.62 4.19
N ASN A 29 -1.10 19.50 4.89
CA ASN A 29 -0.16 18.39 4.67
C ASN A 29 -0.85 17.04 4.87
N PHE A 30 -0.20 15.95 4.45
CA PHE A 30 -0.63 14.61 4.78
C PHE A 30 -0.35 14.37 6.27
N LEU A 31 -1.42 14.27 7.05
CA LEU A 31 -1.35 13.91 8.46
C LEU A 31 -1.54 12.40 8.64
N SER A 32 -0.90 11.84 9.63
CA SER A 32 -1.16 10.47 10.07
C SER A 32 -2.60 10.33 10.59
N ALA A 33 -3.14 9.12 10.54
CA ALA A 33 -4.47 8.85 11.05
C ALA A 33 -4.61 9.18 12.56
N SER A 34 -3.53 9.02 13.33
CA SER A 34 -3.50 9.40 14.75
C SER A 34 -3.64 10.90 14.94
N SER A 35 -2.92 11.70 14.17
CA SER A 35 -3.01 13.16 14.21
C SER A 35 -4.40 13.66 13.79
N ILE A 36 -4.96 13.06 12.73
CA ILE A 36 -6.33 13.35 12.29
C ILE A 36 -7.34 13.05 13.40
N SER A 37 -7.28 11.86 14.00
CA SER A 37 -8.18 11.46 15.09
C SER A 37 -8.07 12.40 16.30
N GLN A 38 -6.85 12.81 16.64
CA GLN A 38 -6.61 13.75 17.73
C GLN A 38 -7.26 15.12 17.44
N LEU A 39 -7.11 15.64 16.24
CA LEU A 39 -7.70 16.92 15.85
C LEU A 39 -9.22 16.83 15.71
N GLN A 40 -9.77 15.75 15.15
CA GLN A 40 -11.21 15.52 15.02
C GLN A 40 -11.95 15.49 16.37
N SER A 41 -11.26 15.10 17.45
CA SER A 41 -11.85 15.08 18.78
C SER A 41 -12.13 16.49 19.35
N ASN A 42 -11.58 17.54 18.76
CA ASN A 42 -11.74 18.92 19.20
C ASN A 42 -12.61 19.70 18.20
N PRO A 43 -13.79 20.18 18.60
CA PRO A 43 -14.75 20.88 17.73
C PRO A 43 -14.24 22.23 17.19
N ASN A 44 -13.12 22.74 17.68
CA ASN A 44 -12.52 23.98 17.17
C ASN A 44 -11.75 23.79 15.87
N TYR A 45 -11.53 22.55 15.42
CA TYR A 45 -10.85 22.26 14.16
C TYR A 45 -11.85 21.77 13.11
N GLN A 46 -11.73 22.31 11.91
CA GLN A 46 -12.38 21.80 10.73
C GLN A 46 -11.34 20.94 9.97
N ILE A 47 -11.72 19.71 9.62
CA ILE A 47 -10.88 18.80 8.83
C ILE A 47 -11.58 18.53 7.51
N ASP A 48 -10.97 18.97 6.43
CA ASP A 48 -11.42 18.70 5.07
C ASP A 48 -10.50 17.65 4.43
N THR A 49 -11.09 16.58 3.91
CA THR A 49 -10.37 15.52 3.23
C THR A 49 -10.71 15.52 1.75
N VAL A 50 -9.70 15.56 0.91
CA VAL A 50 -9.84 15.48 -0.54
C VAL A 50 -9.02 14.31 -1.07
N GLY A 51 -9.54 13.65 -2.10
CA GLY A 51 -8.80 12.58 -2.77
C GLY A 51 -7.51 13.12 -3.41
N SER A 52 -6.41 12.38 -3.28
CA SER A 52 -5.14 12.69 -3.91
C SER A 52 -5.12 12.22 -5.37
N LEU A 53 -4.35 12.92 -6.21
CA LEU A 53 -4.02 12.47 -7.56
C LEU A 53 -2.95 11.37 -7.55
N GLY A 54 -2.19 11.28 -6.46
CA GLY A 54 -1.16 10.27 -6.26
C GLY A 54 -1.73 8.92 -5.81
N TYR A 55 -0.97 7.86 -6.05
CA TYR A 55 -1.28 6.51 -5.59
C TYR A 55 -0.02 5.73 -5.26
N ALA A 56 -0.14 4.74 -4.40
CA ALA A 56 0.91 3.78 -4.13
C ALA A 56 0.70 2.52 -4.99
N LEU A 57 1.79 1.97 -5.51
CA LEU A 57 1.76 0.75 -6.33
C LEU A 57 2.96 -0.13 -6.05
N ILE A 58 2.81 -1.42 -6.36
CA ILE A 58 3.92 -2.38 -6.42
C ILE A 58 4.26 -2.61 -7.90
N THR A 59 5.51 -2.31 -8.26
CA THR A 59 6.01 -2.54 -9.61
C THR A 59 6.76 -3.86 -9.68
N PHE A 60 6.44 -4.70 -10.65
CA PHE A 60 7.13 -5.96 -10.90
C PHE A 60 8.28 -5.78 -11.89
N SER A 61 9.50 -6.15 -11.46
CA SER A 61 10.66 -6.14 -12.35
C SER A 61 10.56 -7.24 -13.41
N GLN A 62 10.47 -6.85 -14.66
CA GLN A 62 10.43 -7.78 -15.79
C GLN A 62 11.81 -8.41 -16.12
N THR A 63 12.88 -8.00 -15.43
CA THR A 63 14.18 -8.68 -15.52
C THR A 63 14.26 -9.93 -14.63
N ASN A 64 13.32 -10.10 -13.69
CA ASN A 64 13.20 -11.31 -12.89
C ASN A 64 12.38 -12.35 -13.67
N GLU A 65 12.99 -13.49 -13.98
CA GLU A 65 12.38 -14.56 -14.76
C GLU A 65 11.04 -15.06 -14.19
N LEU A 66 10.94 -15.18 -12.85
CA LEU A 66 9.71 -15.63 -12.19
C LEU A 66 8.59 -14.58 -12.34
N LEU A 67 8.93 -13.30 -12.34
CA LEU A 67 7.96 -12.23 -12.54
C LEU A 67 7.58 -11.99 -14.01
N GLN A 68 8.28 -12.62 -14.98
CA GLN A 68 7.85 -12.68 -16.38
C GLN A 68 6.63 -13.56 -16.57
N ASP A 69 6.42 -14.57 -15.71
CA ASP A 69 5.22 -15.38 -15.74
C ASP A 69 4.00 -14.56 -15.29
N VAL A 70 3.03 -14.46 -16.18
CA VAL A 70 1.76 -13.74 -15.89
C VAL A 70 0.97 -14.39 -14.76
N ASN A 71 1.09 -15.71 -14.55
CA ASN A 71 0.39 -16.41 -13.49
C ASN A 71 0.96 -16.04 -12.13
N VAL A 72 2.28 -15.87 -12.01
CA VAL A 72 2.91 -15.36 -10.78
C VAL A 72 2.39 -13.98 -10.47
N ARG A 73 2.38 -13.05 -11.44
CA ARG A 73 1.85 -11.70 -11.22
C ARG A 73 0.36 -11.67 -10.85
N LYS A 74 -0.47 -12.55 -11.48
CA LYS A 74 -1.89 -12.68 -11.13
C LYS A 74 -2.09 -13.21 -9.72
N ALA A 75 -1.30 -14.20 -9.30
CA ALA A 75 -1.35 -14.75 -7.96
C ALA A 75 -0.97 -13.69 -6.91
N LEU A 76 0.12 -12.94 -7.13
CA LEU A 76 0.50 -11.84 -6.25
C LEU A 76 -0.58 -10.75 -6.16
N ALA A 77 -1.25 -10.43 -7.27
CA ALA A 77 -2.35 -9.46 -7.28
C ALA A 77 -3.57 -9.97 -6.51
N ALA A 78 -3.91 -11.26 -6.59
CA ALA A 78 -4.99 -11.90 -5.84
C ALA A 78 -4.63 -12.09 -4.35
N SER A 79 -3.36 -12.20 -4.01
CA SER A 79 -2.89 -12.30 -2.62
C SER A 79 -2.83 -10.93 -1.90
N CYS A 80 -3.08 -9.83 -2.57
CA CYS A 80 -2.99 -8.50 -1.97
C CYS A 80 -4.33 -8.06 -1.41
N ASP A 81 -4.48 -8.06 -0.08
CA ASP A 81 -5.67 -7.55 0.62
C ASP A 81 -5.65 -6.02 0.67
N ARG A 82 -6.21 -5.39 -0.37
CA ARG A 82 -6.27 -3.93 -0.47
C ARG A 82 -7.14 -3.30 0.61
N GLU A 83 -8.20 -4.00 1.02
CA GLU A 83 -9.07 -3.51 2.10
C GLU A 83 -8.34 -3.53 3.45
N ALA A 84 -7.57 -4.57 3.75
CA ALA A 84 -6.74 -4.59 4.95
C ALA A 84 -5.64 -3.51 4.90
N LEU A 85 -5.02 -3.29 3.75
CA LEU A 85 -4.04 -2.21 3.57
C LEU A 85 -4.67 -0.84 3.87
N VAL A 86 -5.87 -0.57 3.37
CA VAL A 86 -6.58 0.69 3.64
C VAL A 86 -7.04 0.78 5.09
N ASN A 87 -7.73 -0.23 5.60
CA ASN A 87 -8.41 -0.13 6.89
C ASN A 87 -7.45 -0.31 8.07
N VAL A 88 -6.43 -1.15 7.95
CA VAL A 88 -5.48 -1.45 9.02
C VAL A 88 -4.22 -0.60 8.91
N ALA A 89 -3.48 -0.71 7.79
CA ALA A 89 -2.21 0.01 7.66
C ALA A 89 -2.41 1.53 7.48
N MET A 90 -3.45 1.94 6.73
CA MET A 90 -3.73 3.36 6.46
C MET A 90 -4.85 3.93 7.34
N SER A 91 -5.39 3.15 8.29
CA SER A 91 -6.46 3.55 9.21
C SER A 91 -7.67 4.21 8.50
N GLY A 92 -8.03 3.73 7.32
CA GLY A 92 -9.12 4.26 6.51
C GLY A 92 -8.79 5.53 5.72
N ALA A 93 -7.56 6.05 5.80
CA ALA A 93 -7.17 7.30 5.13
C ALA A 93 -6.79 7.14 3.64
N ALA A 94 -7.19 6.04 3.02
CA ALA A 94 -6.92 5.76 1.60
C ALA A 94 -8.14 5.12 0.94
N THR A 95 -8.07 4.97 -0.38
CA THR A 95 -9.09 4.26 -1.17
C THR A 95 -8.40 3.16 -1.98
N PRO A 96 -8.93 1.91 -1.98
CA PRO A 96 -8.40 0.85 -2.82
C PRO A 96 -8.44 1.23 -4.29
N MET A 97 -7.35 0.96 -5.01
CA MET A 97 -7.26 1.23 -6.44
C MET A 97 -6.95 -0.02 -7.23
N TYR A 98 -7.55 -0.10 -8.43
CA TYR A 98 -7.39 -1.24 -9.36
C TYR A 98 -6.88 -0.78 -10.73
N THR A 99 -6.62 0.51 -10.88
CA THR A 99 -6.15 1.15 -12.11
C THR A 99 -5.11 2.20 -11.77
N PRO A 100 -4.23 2.57 -12.71
CA PRO A 100 -3.27 3.65 -12.50
C PRO A 100 -3.91 5.06 -12.59
N ILE A 101 -5.22 5.13 -12.76
CA ILE A 101 -5.96 6.40 -12.84
C ILE A 101 -6.72 6.61 -11.54
N SER A 102 -6.45 7.72 -10.86
CA SER A 102 -7.15 8.07 -9.61
C SER A 102 -8.66 8.20 -9.86
N PRO A 103 -9.52 7.70 -8.94
CA PRO A 103 -10.97 7.84 -9.01
C PRO A 103 -11.48 9.29 -9.12
N ILE A 104 -10.66 10.27 -8.78
CA ILE A 104 -10.96 11.70 -8.98
C ILE A 104 -11.19 12.02 -10.46
N TYR A 105 -10.50 11.29 -11.34
CA TYR A 105 -10.68 11.41 -12.79
C TYR A 105 -11.73 10.43 -13.31
N SER A 106 -12.96 10.51 -12.76
CA SER A 106 -14.06 9.59 -13.12
C SER A 106 -14.31 9.49 -14.62
N ASP A 107 -14.15 10.61 -15.35
CA ASP A 107 -14.37 10.68 -16.80
C ASP A 107 -13.33 9.88 -17.61
N PHE A 108 -12.18 9.56 -17.00
CA PHE A 108 -11.10 8.78 -17.61
C PHE A 108 -11.03 7.34 -17.09
N THR A 109 -11.92 6.97 -16.18
CA THR A 109 -11.93 5.63 -15.58
C THR A 109 -12.98 4.78 -16.26
N ALA A 110 -12.58 3.66 -16.86
CA ALA A 110 -13.53 2.72 -17.47
C ALA A 110 -14.36 2.03 -16.39
N SER A 111 -15.67 1.88 -16.62
CA SER A 111 -16.61 1.27 -15.67
C SER A 111 -16.51 -0.26 -15.59
N ASN A 112 -15.82 -0.92 -16.53
CA ASN A 112 -15.74 -2.37 -16.65
C ASN A 112 -14.34 -2.92 -16.32
N ILE A 113 -13.57 -2.23 -15.48
CA ILE A 113 -12.26 -2.70 -15.08
C ILE A 113 -12.41 -3.92 -14.17
N ARG A 114 -11.74 -5.00 -14.55
CA ARG A 114 -11.66 -6.19 -13.71
C ARG A 114 -10.86 -5.87 -12.44
N GLN A 115 -11.50 -6.05 -11.31
CA GLN A 115 -10.86 -5.92 -10.00
C GLN A 115 -10.44 -7.32 -9.55
N PRO A 116 -9.14 -7.60 -9.31
CA PRO A 116 -8.73 -8.84 -8.67
C PRO A 116 -9.33 -8.88 -7.26
N GLU A 117 -10.12 -9.90 -6.98
CA GLU A 117 -10.61 -10.16 -5.62
C GLU A 117 -9.44 -10.68 -4.77
N PHE A 118 -9.43 -10.32 -3.50
CA PHE A 118 -8.50 -10.87 -2.54
C PHE A 118 -8.90 -12.32 -2.22
N ASP A 119 -8.09 -13.26 -2.65
CA ASP A 119 -8.28 -14.68 -2.40
C ASP A 119 -6.94 -15.41 -2.45
N THR A 120 -6.38 -15.67 -1.29
CA THR A 120 -5.09 -16.38 -1.17
C THR A 120 -5.19 -17.84 -1.58
N ALA A 121 -6.35 -18.49 -1.46
CA ALA A 121 -6.56 -19.86 -1.92
C ALA A 121 -6.60 -19.94 -3.45
N ALA A 122 -7.29 -18.98 -4.09
CA ALA A 122 -7.27 -18.84 -5.54
C ALA A 122 -5.86 -18.52 -6.04
N ALA A 123 -5.11 -17.66 -5.35
CA ALA A 123 -3.72 -17.34 -5.67
C ALA A 123 -2.83 -18.57 -5.60
N ALA A 124 -2.95 -19.38 -4.53
CA ALA A 124 -2.23 -20.65 -4.40
C ALA A 124 -2.58 -21.63 -5.54
N SER A 125 -3.85 -21.74 -5.91
CA SER A 125 -4.32 -22.59 -7.01
C SER A 125 -3.78 -22.10 -8.38
N ILE A 126 -3.71 -20.79 -8.61
CA ILE A 126 -3.11 -20.21 -9.83
C ILE A 126 -1.65 -20.65 -9.94
N LEU A 127 -0.89 -20.55 -8.85
CA LEU A 127 0.53 -20.96 -8.82
C LEU A 127 0.69 -22.45 -9.04
N GLU A 128 -0.11 -23.28 -8.38
CA GLU A 128 -0.06 -24.73 -8.52
C GLU A 128 -0.37 -25.18 -9.95
N ASN A 129 -1.41 -24.63 -10.57
CA ASN A 129 -1.77 -24.91 -11.97
C ASN A 129 -0.70 -24.44 -12.95
N ALA A 130 0.12 -23.46 -12.59
CA ALA A 130 1.26 -22.99 -13.36
C ALA A 130 2.56 -23.77 -13.08
N GLY A 131 2.51 -24.81 -12.22
CA GLY A 131 3.63 -25.68 -11.92
C GLY A 131 4.53 -25.21 -10.78
N TYR A 132 4.07 -24.24 -9.99
CA TYR A 132 4.78 -23.81 -8.78
C TYR A 132 4.23 -24.54 -7.57
N VAL A 133 5.02 -25.46 -7.00
CA VAL A 133 4.65 -26.29 -5.84
C VAL A 133 5.72 -26.23 -4.77
N ASP A 134 5.31 -26.29 -3.52
CA ASP A 134 6.24 -26.46 -2.40
C ASP A 134 6.74 -27.92 -2.40
N THR A 135 7.97 -28.12 -2.85
CA THR A 135 8.57 -29.44 -3.03
C THR A 135 9.39 -29.91 -1.83
N ASN A 136 9.78 -28.98 -0.96
CA ASN A 136 10.65 -29.25 0.18
C ASN A 136 9.92 -29.14 1.53
N GLY A 137 8.68 -28.59 1.57
CA GLY A 137 7.84 -28.48 2.75
C GLY A 137 8.17 -27.27 3.64
N ASP A 138 8.85 -26.25 3.09
CA ASP A 138 9.22 -25.04 3.84
C ASP A 138 8.14 -23.94 3.81
N GLY A 139 7.05 -24.17 3.07
CA GLY A 139 5.95 -23.25 2.88
C GLY A 139 6.13 -22.26 1.74
N ILE A 140 7.26 -22.32 1.01
CA ILE A 140 7.54 -21.51 -0.17
C ILE A 140 7.44 -22.41 -1.41
N ARG A 141 6.77 -21.94 -2.45
CA ARG A 141 6.62 -22.67 -3.69
C ARG A 141 7.85 -22.50 -4.58
N GLU A 142 8.24 -23.54 -5.30
CA GLU A 142 9.32 -23.51 -6.28
C GLU A 142 8.78 -23.65 -7.71
N SER A 143 9.55 -23.10 -8.66
CA SER A 143 9.41 -23.38 -10.08
C SER A 143 9.87 -24.82 -10.40
N ALA A 144 9.55 -25.32 -11.58
CA ALA A 144 10.00 -26.63 -12.06
C ALA A 144 11.53 -26.84 -12.00
N ASN A 145 12.30 -25.76 -12.00
CA ASN A 145 13.77 -25.78 -11.87
C ASN A 145 14.24 -25.64 -10.40
N GLY A 146 13.34 -25.76 -9.42
CA GLY A 146 13.66 -25.65 -8.00
C GLY A 146 13.95 -24.22 -7.51
N LYS A 147 13.61 -23.18 -8.29
CA LYS A 147 13.82 -21.79 -7.89
C LYS A 147 12.65 -21.34 -7.03
N PRO A 148 12.88 -20.91 -5.76
CA PRO A 148 11.79 -20.52 -4.86
C PRO A 148 11.12 -19.21 -5.30
N LEU A 149 9.81 -19.09 -5.06
CA LEU A 149 9.05 -17.86 -5.22
C LEU A 149 9.40 -16.89 -4.05
N SER A 150 10.60 -16.36 -4.09
CA SER A 150 11.16 -15.44 -3.11
C SER A 150 11.53 -14.14 -3.81
N PHE A 151 10.90 -13.04 -3.39
CA PHE A 151 11.08 -11.73 -4.00
C PHE A 151 11.54 -10.71 -2.97
N THR A 152 12.39 -9.78 -3.39
CA THR A 152 12.77 -8.63 -2.56
C THR A 152 11.95 -7.42 -3.00
N ILE A 153 11.24 -6.80 -2.05
CA ILE A 153 10.60 -5.51 -2.25
C ILE A 153 11.47 -4.42 -1.65
N THR A 154 11.83 -3.44 -2.49
CA THR A 154 12.55 -2.25 -2.04
C THR A 154 11.53 -1.12 -1.86
N TYR A 155 11.58 -0.47 -0.72
CA TYR A 155 10.64 0.61 -0.38
C TYR A 155 11.32 1.70 0.43
N LYS A 156 10.81 2.92 0.34
CA LYS A 156 11.33 4.06 1.10
C LYS A 156 10.89 3.95 2.57
N SER A 157 11.86 3.87 3.49
CA SER A 157 11.63 3.70 4.93
C SER A 157 10.89 4.85 5.59
N THR A 158 10.98 6.05 5.01
CA THR A 158 10.37 7.27 5.55
C THR A 158 8.91 7.50 5.12
N LEU A 159 8.32 6.55 4.36
CA LEU A 159 6.90 6.65 4.01
C LEU A 159 6.02 6.37 5.24
N THR A 160 5.02 7.20 5.44
CA THR A 160 4.05 7.03 6.52
C THR A 160 3.34 5.67 6.42
N ASN A 161 3.25 4.96 7.53
CA ASN A 161 2.58 3.66 7.67
C ASN A 161 3.19 2.50 6.84
N VAL A 162 4.36 2.67 6.25
CA VAL A 162 4.97 1.67 5.36
C VAL A 162 5.22 0.32 6.05
N ASP A 163 5.58 0.31 7.32
CA ASP A 163 5.83 -0.94 8.08
C ASP A 163 4.54 -1.77 8.21
N GLY A 164 3.41 -1.13 8.45
CA GLY A 164 2.10 -1.78 8.45
C GLY A 164 1.75 -2.38 7.10
N VAL A 165 1.98 -1.63 6.03
CA VAL A 165 1.78 -2.09 4.64
C VAL A 165 2.65 -3.30 4.34
N MET A 166 3.94 -3.25 4.65
CA MET A 166 4.88 -4.34 4.39
C MET A 166 4.56 -5.60 5.22
N SER A 167 4.11 -5.43 6.46
CA SER A 167 3.70 -6.53 7.32
C SER A 167 2.49 -7.28 6.74
N ILE A 168 1.45 -6.57 6.30
CA ILE A 168 0.26 -7.16 5.68
C ILE A 168 0.65 -7.88 4.38
N LEU A 169 1.39 -7.24 3.49
CA LEU A 169 1.82 -7.84 2.22
C LEU A 169 2.64 -9.12 2.43
N SER A 170 3.59 -9.10 3.38
CA SER A 170 4.41 -10.29 3.69
C SER A 170 3.55 -11.44 4.20
N SER A 171 2.60 -11.15 5.09
CA SER A 171 1.66 -12.15 5.62
C SER A 171 0.77 -12.74 4.52
N ASP A 172 0.25 -11.90 3.64
CA ASP A 172 -0.68 -12.33 2.60
C ASP A 172 0.03 -13.14 1.50
N PHE A 173 1.22 -12.73 1.10
CA PHE A 173 2.01 -13.48 0.12
C PHE A 173 2.46 -14.84 0.67
N ALA A 174 2.81 -14.91 1.96
CA ALA A 174 3.17 -16.17 2.61
C ALA A 174 2.01 -17.20 2.58
N LYS A 175 0.75 -16.75 2.72
CA LYS A 175 -0.43 -17.63 2.61
C LYS A 175 -0.57 -18.27 1.21
N ALA A 176 -0.04 -17.65 0.17
CA ALA A 176 -0.02 -18.18 -1.18
C ALA A 176 1.25 -19.01 -1.49
N GLY A 177 2.17 -19.14 -0.53
CA GLY A 177 3.45 -19.83 -0.70
C GLY A 177 4.53 -18.97 -1.36
N VAL A 178 4.52 -17.67 -1.11
CA VAL A 178 5.49 -16.72 -1.66
C VAL A 178 6.20 -15.98 -0.53
N GLU A 179 7.51 -15.97 -0.55
CA GLU A 179 8.33 -15.19 0.40
C GLU A 179 8.52 -13.76 -0.11
N LEU A 180 8.29 -12.78 0.77
CA LEU A 180 8.60 -11.37 0.52
C LEU A 180 9.70 -10.89 1.46
N LYS A 181 10.90 -10.63 0.91
CA LYS A 181 12.04 -10.05 1.63
C LYS A 181 11.94 -8.53 1.59
N LEU A 182 11.99 -7.92 2.77
CA LEU A 182 11.83 -6.48 2.93
C LEU A 182 13.19 -5.78 2.86
N GLN A 183 13.32 -4.80 1.98
CA GLN A 183 14.54 -4.00 1.82
C GLN A 183 14.19 -2.50 1.93
N PRO A 184 14.23 -1.93 3.13
CA PRO A 184 14.06 -0.50 3.30
C PRO A 184 15.26 0.25 2.69
N VAL A 185 14.97 1.43 2.12
CA VAL A 185 15.96 2.39 1.62
C VAL A 185 15.57 3.79 2.09
N ASP A 186 16.55 4.69 2.16
CA ASP A 186 16.37 6.10 2.55
C ASP A 186 15.86 6.95 1.37
#